data_6ce8bd8595f799dbcf4bf8b9e9c97d60
#
_entry.id   6ce8bd8595f799dbcf4bf8b9e9c97d60
#
_cell.length_a   1.000
_cell.length_b   1.000
_cell.length_c   1.000
_cell.angle_alpha   90.00
_cell.angle_beta   90.00
_cell.angle_gamma   90.00
#
_symmetry.space_group_name_H-M   'P 1'
#
loop_
_entity.id
_entity.type
_entity.pdbx_description
1 polymer ?
#
loop_
_entity_poly.entity_id
_entity_poly.type
_entity_poly.pdbx_seq_one_letter_code
_entity_poly.pdbx_strand_id
1 'polypeptide(L)'
;MKKYISNMSKKNIVLLNLRKLYDSYGYKKISLPSFEEYELYNENKDFILGNILTIMNPSGNLLALRPDITLSIAKKISKEKTSKYGKVYYQENIYTTSKYAGYNEKEQLGVELIGKETLFLNFEIVSLALKSLEIMSKKNMVVLSHAGFISSIFENVELEYEIKEKIFEYINNKNSHDIKIILEKNKNIS
;
A
#
# COMPACT_ATOMS: atom_id res chain seq x y z
N MET A 1 2.25 -34.39 -10.23
CA MET A 1 1.81 -33.02 -9.95
C MET A 1 0.39 -32.93 -9.37
N LYS A 2 -0.64 -33.55 -9.94
CA LYS A 2 -2.03 -33.57 -9.41
C LYS A 2 -2.15 -34.10 -7.96
N LYS A 3 -1.37 -35.11 -7.58
CA LYS A 3 -1.41 -35.76 -6.25
C LYS A 3 -0.87 -34.88 -5.10
N TYR A 4 0.01 -33.90 -5.38
CA TYR A 4 0.51 -32.96 -4.38
C TYR A 4 -0.48 -31.82 -4.07
N ILE A 5 -1.29 -31.43 -5.05
CA ILE A 5 -2.28 -30.34 -4.90
C ILE A 5 -3.46 -30.80 -4.04
N SER A 6 -3.79 -32.11 -4.04
CA SER A 6 -4.91 -32.65 -3.26
C SER A 6 -4.74 -32.56 -1.75
N ASN A 7 -3.51 -32.41 -1.26
CA ASN A 7 -3.20 -32.33 0.17
C ASN A 7 -2.87 -30.89 0.66
N MET A 8 -2.99 -29.89 -0.22
CA MET A 8 -2.74 -28.51 0.14
C MET A 8 -3.95 -27.86 0.81
N SER A 9 -3.70 -27.01 1.82
CA SER A 9 -4.76 -26.18 2.38
C SER A 9 -5.35 -25.22 1.33
N LYS A 10 -6.60 -24.81 1.51
CA LYS A 10 -7.25 -23.80 0.63
C LYS A 10 -6.39 -22.53 0.51
N LYS A 11 -5.81 -22.06 1.61
CA LYS A 11 -4.88 -20.93 1.61
C LYS A 11 -3.71 -21.15 0.66
N ASN A 12 -3.06 -22.30 0.74
CA ASN A 12 -1.89 -22.60 -0.09
C ASN A 12 -2.23 -22.71 -1.58
N ILE A 13 -3.42 -23.24 -1.91
CA ILE A 13 -3.90 -23.28 -3.31
C ILE A 13 -4.12 -21.87 -3.85
N VAL A 14 -4.75 -20.99 -3.07
CA VAL A 14 -4.94 -19.56 -3.44
C VAL A 14 -3.59 -18.89 -3.65
N LEU A 15 -2.66 -19.01 -2.71
CA LEU A 15 -1.32 -18.45 -2.81
C LEU A 15 -0.56 -18.93 -4.05
N LEU A 16 -0.66 -20.24 -4.36
CA LEU A 16 -0.05 -20.80 -5.57
C LEU A 16 -0.64 -20.20 -6.85
N ASN A 17 -1.96 -20.03 -6.91
CA ASN A 17 -2.63 -19.45 -8.07
C ASN A 17 -2.32 -17.97 -8.23
N LEU A 18 -2.25 -17.22 -7.15
CA LEU A 18 -1.83 -15.80 -7.15
C LEU A 18 -0.40 -15.65 -7.67
N ARG A 19 0.54 -16.47 -7.18
CA ARG A 19 1.93 -16.46 -7.69
C ARG A 19 1.98 -16.73 -9.19
N LYS A 20 1.26 -17.75 -9.68
CA LYS A 20 1.19 -18.07 -11.13
C LYS A 20 0.62 -16.89 -11.92
N LEU A 21 -0.39 -16.23 -11.40
CA LEU A 21 -0.96 -15.02 -12.01
C LEU A 21 0.11 -13.94 -12.13
N TYR A 22 0.84 -13.62 -11.04
CA TYR A 22 1.87 -12.58 -11.04
C TYR A 22 3.05 -12.92 -11.96
N ASP A 23 3.51 -14.17 -11.95
CA ASP A 23 4.54 -14.66 -12.88
C ASP A 23 4.12 -14.48 -14.35
N SER A 24 2.82 -14.75 -14.67
CA SER A 24 2.29 -14.61 -16.05
C SER A 24 2.26 -13.16 -16.54
N TYR A 25 2.24 -12.18 -15.62
CA TYR A 25 2.35 -10.74 -15.91
C TYR A 25 3.80 -10.22 -15.89
N GLY A 26 4.77 -11.11 -15.68
CA GLY A 26 6.20 -10.80 -15.68
C GLY A 26 6.70 -10.21 -14.34
N TYR A 27 5.91 -10.32 -13.28
CA TYR A 27 6.36 -9.94 -11.93
C TYR A 27 7.31 -11.00 -11.38
N LYS A 28 8.41 -10.58 -10.77
CA LYS A 28 9.40 -11.46 -10.16
C LYS A 28 9.24 -11.48 -8.65
N LYS A 29 9.36 -12.66 -8.05
CA LYS A 29 9.35 -12.77 -6.60
C LYS A 29 10.57 -12.06 -6.01
N ILE A 30 10.32 -11.21 -5.01
CA ILE A 30 11.36 -10.57 -4.20
C ILE A 30 11.26 -11.06 -2.75
N SER A 31 12.39 -11.22 -2.10
CA SER A 31 12.48 -11.46 -0.65
C SER A 31 13.21 -10.30 0.02
N LEU A 32 12.73 -9.95 1.19
CA LEU A 32 13.18 -8.79 1.95
C LEU A 32 13.54 -9.22 3.38
N PRO A 33 14.52 -8.57 4.02
CA PRO A 33 14.81 -8.81 5.42
C PRO A 33 13.67 -8.35 6.32
N SER A 34 13.46 -9.02 7.46
CA SER A 34 12.48 -8.58 8.46
C SER A 34 12.98 -7.39 9.28
N PHE A 35 14.30 -7.21 9.36
CA PHE A 35 14.96 -6.10 10.06
C PHE A 35 15.60 -5.17 9.03
N GLU A 36 15.38 -3.89 9.19
CA GLU A 36 15.97 -2.83 8.37
C GLU A 36 16.48 -1.67 9.25
N GLU A 37 17.27 -0.79 8.68
CA GLU A 37 17.71 0.43 9.35
C GLU A 37 16.50 1.27 9.76
N TYR A 38 16.45 1.71 11.00
CA TYR A 38 15.33 2.52 11.53
C TYR A 38 15.11 3.81 10.74
N GLU A 39 16.18 4.43 10.28
CA GLU A 39 16.17 5.69 9.53
C GLU A 39 15.31 5.61 8.28
N LEU A 40 15.29 4.45 7.58
CA LEU A 40 14.44 4.25 6.41
C LEU A 40 12.98 4.60 6.68
N TYR A 41 12.48 4.20 7.83
CA TYR A 41 11.10 4.39 8.22
C TYR A 41 10.88 5.69 8.98
N ASN A 42 11.88 6.16 9.72
CA ASN A 42 11.82 7.41 10.47
C ASN A 42 11.72 8.63 9.56
N GLU A 43 12.43 8.62 8.43
CA GLU A 43 12.39 9.66 7.39
C GLU A 43 11.09 9.64 6.57
N ASN A 44 10.34 8.54 6.62
CA ASN A 44 9.13 8.32 5.83
C ASN A 44 7.90 8.03 6.72
N LYS A 45 7.82 8.64 7.89
CA LYS A 45 6.76 8.37 8.89
C LYS A 45 5.35 8.57 8.37
N ASP A 46 5.15 9.50 7.45
CA ASP A 46 3.84 9.83 6.89
C ASP A 46 3.23 8.67 6.08
N PHE A 47 4.06 7.72 5.64
CA PHE A 47 3.64 6.52 4.92
C PHE A 47 3.39 5.31 5.83
N ILE A 48 3.67 5.44 7.16
CA ILE A 48 3.62 4.32 8.09
C ILE A 48 2.45 4.47 9.05
N LEU A 49 1.57 3.49 9.05
CA LEU A 49 0.46 3.43 10.00
C LEU A 49 0.92 2.87 11.34
N GLY A 50 0.94 3.71 12.37
CA GLY A 50 1.26 3.32 13.74
C GLY A 50 2.74 3.49 14.12
N ASN A 51 3.10 2.98 15.29
CA ASN A 51 4.46 3.08 15.81
C ASN A 51 5.35 1.96 15.23
N ILE A 52 6.62 2.27 15.01
CA ILE A 52 7.63 1.34 14.51
C ILE A 52 8.16 0.51 15.69
N LEU A 53 8.16 -0.80 15.55
CA LEU A 53 8.82 -1.70 16.48
C LEU A 53 10.33 -1.70 16.21
N THR A 54 11.12 -1.43 17.24
CA THR A 54 12.56 -1.30 17.11
C THR A 54 13.30 -2.33 17.94
N ILE A 55 14.52 -2.67 17.50
CA ILE A 55 15.47 -3.52 18.23
C ILE A 55 16.87 -2.96 18.06
N MET A 56 17.71 -3.10 19.07
CA MET A 56 19.12 -2.76 18.97
C MET A 56 19.93 -4.01 18.57
N ASN A 57 20.74 -3.88 17.52
CA ASN A 57 21.64 -4.96 17.12
C ASN A 57 22.88 -5.03 18.04
N PRO A 58 23.68 -6.12 18.00
CA PRO A 58 24.87 -6.24 18.84
C PRO A 58 25.92 -5.14 18.65
N SER A 59 25.91 -4.44 17.53
CA SER A 59 26.81 -3.32 17.24
C SER A 59 26.28 -1.96 17.73
N GLY A 60 25.12 -1.94 18.42
CA GLY A 60 24.53 -0.73 18.96
C GLY A 60 23.65 0.06 17.96
N ASN A 61 23.44 -0.45 16.76
CA ASN A 61 22.59 0.23 15.76
C ASN A 61 21.12 -0.09 15.99
N LEU A 62 20.27 0.93 15.84
CA LEU A 62 18.82 0.78 15.93
C LEU A 62 18.28 0.21 14.63
N LEU A 63 17.60 -0.91 14.71
CA LEU A 63 16.89 -1.56 13.61
C LEU A 63 15.38 -1.46 13.84
N ALA A 64 14.62 -1.43 12.75
CA ALA A 64 13.17 -1.53 12.76
C ALA A 64 12.75 -2.93 12.30
N LEU A 65 11.76 -3.53 12.98
CA LEU A 65 10.98 -4.59 12.38
C LEU A 65 10.10 -3.94 11.31
N ARG A 66 10.18 -4.47 10.10
CA ARG A 66 9.54 -3.92 8.90
C ARG A 66 8.02 -3.65 9.10
N PRO A 67 7.58 -2.39 9.17
CA PRO A 67 6.17 -2.02 9.29
C PRO A 67 5.46 -1.94 7.94
N ASP A 68 6.24 -1.72 6.86
CA ASP A 68 5.77 -1.55 5.50
C ASP A 68 6.74 -2.22 4.51
N ILE A 69 6.18 -2.80 3.44
CA ILE A 69 6.96 -3.52 2.45
C ILE A 69 7.33 -2.64 1.26
N THR A 70 6.47 -1.71 0.88
CA THR A 70 6.64 -0.85 -0.29
C THR A 70 7.91 0.00 -0.20
N LEU A 71 8.18 0.60 0.97
CA LEU A 71 9.41 1.37 1.21
C LEU A 71 10.68 0.51 1.07
N SER A 72 10.67 -0.70 1.63
CA SER A 72 11.78 -1.66 1.50
C SER A 72 12.05 -2.03 0.04
N ILE A 73 10.99 -2.26 -0.74
CA ILE A 73 11.11 -2.57 -2.17
C ILE A 73 11.61 -1.37 -2.94
N ALA A 74 11.08 -0.18 -2.69
CA ALA A 74 11.52 1.06 -3.35
C ALA A 74 13.02 1.31 -3.11
N LYS A 75 13.50 1.16 -1.86
CA LYS A 75 14.93 1.26 -1.51
C LYS A 75 15.78 0.23 -2.25
N LYS A 76 15.30 -1.02 -2.35
CA LYS A 76 16.04 -2.09 -3.03
C LYS A 76 16.14 -1.85 -4.53
N ILE A 77 15.01 -1.53 -5.19
CA ILE A 77 14.96 -1.28 -6.64
C ILE A 77 15.73 -0.02 -7.02
N SER A 78 15.70 1.04 -6.19
CA SER A 78 16.47 2.27 -6.47
C SER A 78 17.98 2.04 -6.50
N LYS A 79 18.49 1.03 -5.77
CA LYS A 79 19.91 0.61 -5.81
C LYS A 79 20.24 -0.23 -7.05
N GLU A 80 19.26 -0.94 -7.58
CA GLU A 80 19.43 -1.79 -8.78
C GLU A 80 19.19 -0.95 -10.05
N LYS A 81 20.19 -0.21 -10.53
CA LYS A 81 20.14 0.71 -11.70
C LYS A 81 19.77 0.06 -13.05
N THR A 82 19.30 -1.17 -13.09
CA THR A 82 19.28 -2.02 -14.29
C THR A 82 17.95 -2.08 -15.05
N SER A 83 16.84 -1.63 -14.51
CA SER A 83 15.55 -1.70 -15.23
C SER A 83 14.75 -0.41 -15.17
N LYS A 84 14.09 -0.07 -16.29
CA LYS A 84 13.18 1.07 -16.42
C LYS A 84 11.94 0.93 -15.52
N TYR A 85 11.54 -0.32 -15.22
CA TYR A 85 10.41 -0.67 -14.39
C TYR A 85 10.76 -1.84 -13.47
N GLY A 86 10.38 -1.72 -12.20
CA GLY A 86 10.41 -2.81 -11.25
C GLY A 86 9.03 -3.45 -11.14
N LYS A 87 8.89 -4.68 -11.66
CA LYS A 87 7.69 -5.52 -11.48
C LYS A 87 8.03 -6.63 -10.50
N VAL A 88 7.56 -6.51 -9.27
CA VAL A 88 7.86 -7.49 -8.24
C VAL A 88 6.60 -7.90 -7.47
N TYR A 89 6.60 -9.13 -6.95
CA TYR A 89 5.62 -9.56 -5.97
C TYR A 89 6.33 -10.15 -4.75
N TYR A 90 5.69 -10.06 -3.62
CA TYR A 90 6.23 -10.52 -2.35
C TYR A 90 5.20 -11.33 -1.55
N GLN A 91 5.71 -12.15 -0.65
CA GLN A 91 4.93 -12.76 0.44
C GLN A 91 5.81 -12.69 1.68
N GLU A 92 5.52 -11.71 2.51
CA GLU A 92 6.38 -11.29 3.62
C GLU A 92 5.52 -10.87 4.82
N ASN A 93 6.10 -10.89 6.01
CA ASN A 93 5.43 -10.40 7.21
C ASN A 93 5.72 -8.92 7.42
N ILE A 94 4.72 -8.19 7.90
CA ILE A 94 4.85 -6.86 8.47
C ILE A 94 4.59 -6.91 9.98
N TYR A 95 5.17 -5.96 10.70
CA TYR A 95 5.13 -5.86 12.14
C TYR A 95 4.64 -4.49 12.55
N THR A 96 3.52 -4.45 13.27
CA THR A 96 2.91 -3.18 13.71
C THR A 96 2.63 -3.22 15.20
N THR A 97 2.48 -2.06 15.82
CA THR A 97 2.04 -1.99 17.21
C THR A 97 0.56 -2.31 17.33
N SER A 98 0.19 -2.90 18.46
CA SER A 98 -1.18 -3.20 18.84
C SER A 98 -1.46 -2.67 20.25
N LYS A 99 -2.61 -2.03 20.43
CA LYS A 99 -3.04 -1.55 21.77
C LYS A 99 -3.24 -2.67 22.79
N TYR A 100 -3.57 -3.88 22.32
CA TYR A 100 -3.92 -5.02 23.20
C TYR A 100 -2.79 -6.01 23.37
N ALA A 101 -2.02 -6.29 22.31
CA ALA A 101 -1.00 -7.33 22.30
C ALA A 101 0.44 -6.79 22.27
N GLY A 102 0.62 -5.45 22.34
CA GLY A 102 1.93 -4.81 22.21
C GLY A 102 2.43 -4.80 20.76
N TYR A 103 2.31 -5.91 20.05
CA TYR A 103 2.68 -6.03 18.63
C TYR A 103 1.71 -6.93 17.87
N ASN A 104 1.75 -6.79 16.55
CA ASN A 104 0.98 -7.63 15.62
C ASN A 104 1.88 -8.01 14.43
N GLU A 105 1.92 -9.30 14.12
CA GLU A 105 2.58 -9.83 12.94
C GLU A 105 1.53 -10.24 11.92
N LYS A 106 1.66 -9.74 10.69
CA LYS A 106 0.70 -10.02 9.62
C LYS A 106 1.41 -10.39 8.33
N GLU A 107 1.10 -11.58 7.80
CA GLU A 107 1.55 -11.98 6.47
C GLU A 107 0.81 -11.19 5.39
N GLN A 108 1.57 -10.60 4.48
CA GLN A 108 1.07 -9.92 3.29
C GLN A 108 1.58 -10.59 2.01
N LEU A 109 0.70 -10.74 1.04
CA LEU A 109 1.03 -11.03 -0.35
C LEU A 109 0.62 -9.84 -1.20
N GLY A 110 1.55 -9.27 -1.93
CA GLY A 110 1.29 -8.08 -2.74
C GLY A 110 2.16 -8.01 -3.98
N VAL A 111 1.84 -7.06 -4.83
CA VAL A 111 2.60 -6.71 -6.03
C VAL A 111 2.97 -5.23 -5.98
N GLU A 112 4.17 -4.92 -6.45
CA GLU A 112 4.63 -3.55 -6.61
C GLU A 112 5.09 -3.33 -8.04
N LEU A 113 4.64 -2.22 -8.60
CA LEU A 113 5.03 -1.74 -9.91
C LEU A 113 5.70 -0.38 -9.74
N ILE A 114 7.01 -0.33 -9.89
CA ILE A 114 7.81 0.88 -9.67
C ILE A 114 8.40 1.32 -11.00
N GLY A 115 8.20 2.59 -11.34
CA GLY A 115 8.72 3.19 -12.58
C GLY A 115 7.89 4.37 -13.04
N LYS A 116 8.09 4.79 -14.29
CA LYS A 116 7.33 5.90 -14.85
C LYS A 116 5.88 5.49 -15.07
N GLU A 117 4.97 6.28 -14.52
CA GLU A 117 3.53 6.07 -14.69
C GLU A 117 3.12 6.16 -16.17
N THR A 118 2.28 5.22 -16.58
CA THR A 118 1.61 5.21 -17.88
C THR A 118 0.20 4.64 -17.73
N LEU A 119 -0.72 5.04 -18.60
CA LEU A 119 -2.09 4.53 -18.59
C LEU A 119 -2.14 2.99 -18.71
N PHE A 120 -1.23 2.40 -19.51
CA PHE A 120 -1.13 0.95 -19.67
C PHE A 120 -0.76 0.26 -18.34
N LEU A 121 0.19 0.80 -17.59
CA LEU A 121 0.62 0.23 -16.31
C LEU A 121 -0.46 0.40 -15.23
N ASN A 122 -1.18 1.51 -15.23
CA ASN A 122 -2.33 1.71 -14.34
C ASN A 122 -3.44 0.69 -14.64
N PHE A 123 -3.74 0.46 -15.92
CA PHE A 123 -4.69 -0.58 -16.32
C PHE A 123 -4.22 -1.98 -15.92
N GLU A 124 -2.93 -2.28 -16.08
CA GLU A 124 -2.35 -3.57 -15.69
C GLU A 124 -2.54 -3.84 -14.20
N ILE A 125 -2.21 -2.87 -13.33
CA ILE A 125 -2.33 -3.01 -11.87
C ILE A 125 -3.79 -3.22 -11.43
N VAL A 126 -4.72 -2.45 -11.99
CA VAL A 126 -6.16 -2.60 -11.69
C VAL A 126 -6.68 -3.96 -12.17
N SER A 127 -6.29 -4.38 -13.38
CA SER A 127 -6.65 -5.70 -13.91
C SER A 127 -6.08 -6.85 -13.06
N LEU A 128 -4.86 -6.68 -12.57
CA LEU A 128 -4.20 -7.66 -11.72
C LEU A 128 -4.88 -7.76 -10.36
N ALA A 129 -5.30 -6.63 -9.79
CA ALA A 129 -6.07 -6.60 -8.54
C ALA A 129 -7.42 -7.33 -8.70
N LEU A 130 -8.17 -7.06 -9.79
CA LEU A 130 -9.43 -7.75 -10.08
C LEU A 130 -9.25 -9.27 -10.20
N LYS A 131 -8.28 -9.71 -11.01
CA LYS A 131 -7.98 -11.15 -11.21
C LYS A 131 -7.51 -11.82 -9.91
N SER A 132 -6.78 -11.09 -9.07
CA SER A 132 -6.36 -11.60 -7.74
C SER A 132 -7.56 -11.84 -6.85
N LEU A 133 -8.51 -10.92 -6.81
CA LEU A 133 -9.75 -11.07 -6.05
C LEU A 133 -10.63 -12.21 -6.57
N GLU A 134 -10.72 -12.42 -7.88
CA GLU A 134 -11.47 -13.53 -8.49
C GLU A 134 -10.91 -14.90 -8.07
N ILE A 135 -9.58 -15.01 -7.89
CA ILE A 135 -8.94 -16.23 -7.36
C ILE A 135 -9.34 -16.47 -5.91
N MET A 136 -9.52 -15.39 -5.12
CA MET A 136 -9.83 -15.47 -3.69
C MET A 136 -11.32 -15.69 -3.42
N SER A 137 -12.20 -15.04 -4.19
CA SER A 137 -13.65 -15.07 -3.99
C SER A 137 -14.39 -14.77 -5.28
N LYS A 138 -15.53 -15.45 -5.49
CA LYS A 138 -16.45 -15.15 -6.58
C LYS A 138 -17.28 -13.87 -6.33
N LYS A 139 -17.41 -13.47 -5.06
CA LYS A 139 -18.10 -12.23 -4.66
C LYS A 139 -17.02 -11.26 -4.21
N ASN A 140 -16.66 -10.34 -5.08
CA ASN A 140 -15.68 -9.29 -4.79
C ASN A 140 -16.15 -7.95 -5.39
N MET A 141 -15.58 -6.87 -4.88
CA MET A 141 -15.79 -5.52 -5.37
C MET A 141 -14.47 -4.75 -5.24
N VAL A 142 -14.10 -4.04 -6.29
CA VAL A 142 -12.98 -3.09 -6.27
C VAL A 142 -13.56 -1.69 -6.25
N VAL A 143 -13.14 -0.90 -5.28
CA VAL A 143 -13.46 0.53 -5.19
C VAL A 143 -12.22 1.31 -5.60
N LEU A 144 -12.35 2.12 -6.64
CA LEU A 144 -11.30 3.00 -7.12
C LEU A 144 -11.58 4.44 -6.64
N SER A 145 -10.56 5.10 -6.14
CA SER A 145 -10.59 6.53 -5.84
C SER A 145 -9.40 7.21 -6.51
N HIS A 146 -9.60 8.46 -6.92
CA HIS A 146 -8.58 9.27 -7.58
C HIS A 146 -8.41 10.57 -6.80
N ALA A 147 -7.24 10.77 -6.17
CA ALA A 147 -6.96 11.96 -5.37
C ALA A 147 -7.08 13.25 -6.20
N GLY A 148 -6.65 13.21 -7.47
CA GLY A 148 -6.75 14.32 -8.39
C GLY A 148 -8.19 14.80 -8.65
N PHE A 149 -9.22 13.95 -8.44
CA PHE A 149 -10.60 14.37 -8.56
C PHE A 149 -10.95 15.45 -7.53
N ILE A 150 -10.56 15.25 -6.28
CA ILE A 150 -10.80 16.22 -5.21
C ILE A 150 -9.92 17.45 -5.40
N SER A 151 -8.66 17.28 -5.78
CA SER A 151 -7.74 18.39 -6.07
C SER A 151 -8.27 19.28 -7.18
N SER A 152 -8.79 18.69 -8.28
CA SER A 152 -9.39 19.45 -9.39
C SER A 152 -10.62 20.26 -8.98
N ILE A 153 -11.42 19.76 -8.04
CA ILE A 153 -12.53 20.55 -7.46
C ILE A 153 -11.96 21.78 -6.75
N PHE A 154 -10.90 21.60 -5.94
CA PHE A 154 -10.30 22.71 -5.20
C PHE A 154 -9.51 23.70 -6.04
N GLU A 155 -8.98 23.29 -7.20
CA GLU A 155 -8.33 24.19 -8.15
C GLU A 155 -9.31 25.22 -8.75
N ASN A 156 -10.59 24.85 -8.87
CA ASN A 156 -11.64 25.68 -9.44
C ASN A 156 -12.47 26.45 -8.39
N VAL A 157 -12.09 26.36 -7.12
CA VAL A 157 -12.78 27.03 -6.01
C VAL A 157 -11.77 27.88 -5.23
N GLU A 158 -12.05 29.19 -5.17
CA GLU A 158 -11.26 30.14 -4.36
C GLU A 158 -11.58 29.94 -2.87
N LEU A 159 -10.90 29.02 -2.23
CA LEU A 159 -10.97 28.79 -0.79
C LEU A 159 -9.57 28.97 -0.19
N GLU A 160 -9.53 29.54 1.03
CA GLU A 160 -8.31 29.63 1.82
C GLU A 160 -7.74 28.23 2.08
N TYR A 161 -6.41 28.11 2.16
CA TYR A 161 -5.71 26.85 2.35
C TYR A 161 -6.21 26.09 3.59
N GLU A 162 -6.41 26.79 4.70
CA GLU A 162 -6.89 26.20 5.97
C GLU A 162 -8.30 25.59 5.82
N ILE A 163 -9.16 26.19 5.00
CA ILE A 163 -10.51 25.67 4.74
C ILE A 163 -10.41 24.42 3.88
N LYS A 164 -9.55 24.40 2.86
CA LYS A 164 -9.29 23.21 2.05
C LYS A 164 -8.80 22.04 2.89
N GLU A 165 -7.86 22.26 3.79
CA GLU A 165 -7.36 21.23 4.73
C GLU A 165 -8.48 20.65 5.60
N LYS A 166 -9.31 21.48 6.20
CA LYS A 166 -10.45 21.03 7.01
C LYS A 166 -11.46 20.21 6.20
N ILE A 167 -11.72 20.61 4.95
CA ILE A 167 -12.62 19.84 4.07
C ILE A 167 -12.00 18.49 3.75
N PHE A 168 -10.69 18.40 3.50
CA PHE A 168 -9.99 17.13 3.32
C PHE A 168 -10.10 16.22 4.55
N GLU A 169 -9.91 16.78 5.75
CA GLU A 169 -10.07 16.03 7.00
C GLU A 169 -11.50 15.49 7.14
N TYR A 170 -12.52 16.31 6.87
CA TYR A 170 -13.93 15.89 6.92
C TYR A 170 -14.26 14.82 5.87
N ILE A 171 -13.70 14.91 4.66
CA ILE A 171 -13.84 13.86 3.63
C ILE A 171 -13.26 12.54 4.13
N ASN A 172 -12.04 12.56 4.67
CA ASN A 172 -11.37 11.37 5.22
C ASN A 172 -12.18 10.73 6.35
N ASN A 173 -12.78 11.55 7.21
CA ASN A 173 -13.64 11.13 8.31
C ASN A 173 -15.09 10.82 7.89
N LYS A 174 -15.43 10.91 6.58
CA LYS A 174 -16.78 10.73 6.03
C LYS A 174 -17.81 11.63 6.71
N ASN A 175 -17.41 12.81 7.13
CA ASN A 175 -18.23 13.79 7.85
C ASN A 175 -18.87 14.81 6.90
N SER A 176 -19.89 14.38 6.16
CA SER A 176 -20.62 15.21 5.20
C SER A 176 -21.36 16.40 5.84
N HIS A 177 -21.71 16.28 7.13
CA HIS A 177 -22.42 17.33 7.85
C HIS A 177 -21.54 18.58 8.01
N ASP A 178 -20.32 18.42 8.51
CA ASP A 178 -19.40 19.53 8.74
C ASP A 178 -18.86 20.12 7.44
N ILE A 179 -18.75 19.28 6.39
CA ILE A 179 -18.47 19.80 5.02
C ILE A 179 -19.54 20.78 4.59
N LYS A 180 -20.81 20.43 4.77
CA LYS A 180 -21.92 21.32 4.41
C LYS A 180 -21.89 22.63 5.19
N ILE A 181 -21.65 22.57 6.48
CA ILE A 181 -21.57 23.77 7.36
C ILE A 181 -20.43 24.69 6.91
N ILE A 182 -19.24 24.14 6.66
CA ILE A 182 -18.07 24.96 6.29
C ILE A 182 -18.26 25.60 4.92
N LEU A 183 -18.88 24.90 3.97
CA LEU A 183 -19.22 25.46 2.64
C LEU A 183 -20.31 26.51 2.72
N GLU A 184 -21.32 26.35 3.57
CA GLU A 184 -22.38 27.36 3.78
C GLU A 184 -21.86 28.64 4.40
N LYS A 185 -20.89 28.55 5.33
CA LYS A 185 -20.23 29.72 5.95
C LYS A 185 -19.36 30.49 4.97
N ASN A 186 -18.86 29.84 3.92
CA ASN A 186 -17.95 30.42 2.93
C ASN A 186 -18.61 30.65 1.55
N LYS A 187 -19.93 30.65 1.48
CA LYS A 187 -20.70 30.90 0.22
C LYS A 187 -20.47 32.26 -0.41
N ASN A 188 -19.85 33.21 0.25
CA ASN A 188 -19.57 34.56 -0.26
C ASN A 188 -18.21 34.69 -0.95
N ILE A 189 -17.51 33.59 -1.18
CA ILE A 189 -16.27 33.56 -1.95
C ILE A 189 -16.65 33.13 -3.37
N SER A 190 -16.90 34.14 -4.18
CA SER A 190 -17.18 34.01 -5.63
C SER A 190 -15.88 33.97 -6.42
#